data_51e4e1ca7af2c415beef65c42b25a21c
#
_entry.id   51e4e1ca7af2c415beef65c42b25a21c
#
_cell.length_a   1.000
_cell.length_b   1.000
_cell.length_c   1.000
_cell.angle_alpha   90.00
_cell.angle_beta   90.00
_cell.angle_gamma   90.00
#
_symmetry.space_group_name_H-M   'P 1'
#
loop_
_entity.id
_entity.type
_entity.pdbx_description
1 polymer ?
#
loop_
_entity_poly.entity_id
_entity_poly.type
_entity_poly.pdbx_seq_one_letter_code
_entity_poly.pdbx_strand_id
1 'polypeptide(L)'
;MSKRLIGIVGGILLLILAYRVIAVYTIQYGECRPKPVDPNLRLLTRNERGQIVSFPERINFPQQTRPLLVLTYNISGHNQLYDAKHIEKIAAVIRAVKPDIVGLQEVHRKTWQVRFHDQVKELQKLTGLNIYFGPSLGEAGGGFGNAILTRGSFVYAEVHPLPSFGEPRSVIESLIRIDGAMINVYVTHLTSWGHFKSRSRDEELVCLAKHVRTSRYPYILVGDFNAPPGSSEIQHFRRLNPAQICGEEIGVSHPLMNERIDYVWADYGWEVRSARVLPIGPSDHYPVIAELFWNRG
;
A
#
# COMPACT_ATOMS: atom_id res chain seq x y z
N MET A 1 36.01 -30.69 7.14
CA MET A 1 36.24 -29.63 6.12
C MET A 1 37.62 -29.05 6.32
N SER A 2 38.44 -28.93 5.25
CA SER A 2 39.78 -28.33 5.36
C SER A 2 39.69 -26.82 5.67
N LYS A 3 40.66 -26.28 6.42
CA LYS A 3 40.73 -24.84 6.76
C LYS A 3 40.68 -23.96 5.49
N ARG A 4 41.17 -24.44 4.34
CA ARG A 4 41.06 -23.76 3.05
C ARG A 4 39.62 -23.66 2.53
N LEU A 5 38.82 -24.73 2.70
CA LEU A 5 37.43 -24.74 2.24
C LEU A 5 36.58 -23.77 3.07
N ILE A 6 36.82 -23.69 4.38
CA ILE A 6 36.15 -22.74 5.28
C ILE A 6 36.47 -21.30 4.89
N GLY A 7 37.75 -21.00 4.55
CA GLY A 7 38.15 -19.67 4.08
C GLY A 7 37.51 -19.27 2.76
N ILE A 8 37.39 -20.20 1.81
CA ILE A 8 36.74 -19.95 0.52
C ILE A 8 35.23 -19.69 0.68
N VAL A 9 34.55 -20.51 1.48
CA VAL A 9 33.11 -20.34 1.75
C VAL A 9 32.85 -19.04 2.51
N GLY A 10 33.70 -18.69 3.51
CA GLY A 10 33.61 -17.41 4.20
C GLY A 10 33.84 -16.21 3.31
N GLY A 11 34.81 -16.29 2.37
CA GLY A 11 35.05 -15.23 1.38
C GLY A 11 33.90 -15.03 0.41
N ILE A 12 33.28 -16.11 -0.06
CA ILE A 12 32.11 -16.06 -0.94
C ILE A 12 30.92 -15.44 -0.21
N LEU A 13 30.65 -15.83 1.03
CA LEU A 13 29.59 -15.25 1.86
C LEU A 13 29.80 -13.76 2.11
N LEU A 14 31.02 -13.32 2.36
CA LEU A 14 31.37 -11.90 2.52
C LEU A 14 31.15 -11.12 1.21
N LEU A 15 31.53 -11.68 0.07
CA LEU A 15 31.31 -11.05 -1.24
C LEU A 15 29.82 -10.96 -1.58
N ILE A 16 29.03 -11.98 -1.27
CA ILE A 16 27.57 -11.96 -1.45
C ILE A 16 26.95 -10.90 -0.54
N LEU A 17 27.41 -10.80 0.71
CA LEU A 17 26.92 -9.80 1.67
C LEU A 17 27.31 -8.38 1.23
N ALA A 18 28.55 -8.17 0.79
CA ALA A 18 29.01 -6.89 0.26
C ALA A 18 28.27 -6.50 -1.02
N TYR A 19 28.04 -7.45 -1.94
CA TYR A 19 27.23 -7.22 -3.13
C TYR A 19 25.79 -6.85 -2.76
N ARG A 20 25.16 -7.55 -1.82
CA ARG A 20 23.81 -7.20 -1.36
C ARG A 20 23.76 -5.82 -0.70
N VAL A 21 24.75 -5.46 0.11
CA VAL A 21 24.84 -4.12 0.71
C VAL A 21 25.02 -3.06 -0.37
N ILE A 22 25.91 -3.25 -1.34
CA ILE A 22 26.11 -2.33 -2.45
C ILE A 22 24.86 -2.24 -3.31
N ALA A 23 24.24 -3.38 -3.65
CA ALA A 23 23.01 -3.43 -4.44
C ALA A 23 21.86 -2.66 -3.78
N VAL A 24 21.70 -2.76 -2.45
CA VAL A 24 20.71 -2.00 -1.67
C VAL A 24 20.86 -0.49 -1.84
N TYR A 25 22.08 0.01 -2.10
CA TYR A 25 22.32 1.46 -2.19
C TYR A 25 22.51 1.97 -3.62
N THR A 26 22.75 1.08 -4.59
CA THR A 26 23.13 1.49 -5.96
C THR A 26 22.20 0.99 -7.05
N ILE A 27 21.42 -0.08 -6.81
CA ILE A 27 20.51 -0.61 -7.83
C ILE A 27 19.16 0.12 -7.72
N GLN A 28 18.84 0.86 -8.76
CA GLN A 28 17.52 1.40 -8.96
C GLN A 28 16.61 0.34 -9.58
N TYR A 29 15.47 0.10 -8.96
CA TYR A 29 14.43 -0.79 -9.46
C TYR A 29 13.25 0.02 -9.97
N GLY A 30 12.63 -0.50 -11.02
CA GLY A 30 11.40 0.05 -11.57
C GLY A 30 11.60 1.34 -12.38
N GLU A 31 10.70 1.54 -13.28
CA GLU A 31 10.53 2.79 -14.01
C GLU A 31 9.11 3.28 -13.80
N CYS A 32 8.95 4.59 -13.66
CA CYS A 32 7.63 5.19 -13.56
C CYS A 32 6.91 5.11 -14.91
N ARG A 33 5.98 4.18 -15.03
CA ARG A 33 5.17 3.98 -16.25
C ARG A 33 3.68 4.09 -15.93
N PRO A 34 3.16 5.30 -15.61
CA PRO A 34 1.72 5.48 -15.47
C PRO A 34 1.04 5.19 -16.81
N LYS A 35 -0.19 4.68 -16.75
CA LYS A 35 -0.99 4.49 -17.97
C LYS A 35 -1.07 5.82 -18.71
N PRO A 36 -0.92 5.80 -20.07
CA PRO A 36 -1.17 7.00 -20.85
C PRO A 36 -2.62 7.43 -20.63
N VAL A 37 -2.79 8.73 -20.41
CA VAL A 37 -4.13 9.32 -20.33
C VAL A 37 -4.74 9.17 -21.74
N ASP A 38 -5.83 8.41 -21.85
CA ASP A 38 -6.61 8.35 -23.10
C ASP A 38 -7.18 9.76 -23.37
N PRO A 39 -6.75 10.45 -24.45
CA PRO A 39 -7.19 11.80 -24.75
C PRO A 39 -8.70 11.88 -25.01
N ASN A 40 -9.33 10.76 -25.40
CA ASN A 40 -10.77 10.68 -25.62
C ASN A 40 -11.55 10.43 -24.33
N LEU A 41 -10.85 10.16 -23.26
CA LEU A 41 -11.44 9.91 -21.96
C LEU A 41 -11.63 11.23 -21.25
N ARG A 42 -12.88 11.58 -21.01
CA ARG A 42 -13.22 12.71 -20.15
C ARG A 42 -12.82 12.33 -18.71
N LEU A 43 -11.61 12.75 -18.32
CA LEU A 43 -11.14 12.63 -16.94
C LEU A 43 -12.01 13.48 -16.02
N LEU A 44 -12.06 13.13 -14.76
CA LEU A 44 -12.55 14.02 -13.72
C LEU A 44 -11.83 15.36 -13.87
N THR A 45 -12.56 16.43 -14.18
CA THR A 45 -11.94 17.76 -14.28
C THR A 45 -11.65 18.24 -12.88
N ARG A 46 -10.38 18.54 -12.62
CA ARG A 46 -9.92 19.07 -11.36
C ARG A 46 -9.46 20.50 -11.56
N ASN A 47 -9.78 21.39 -10.62
CA ASN A 47 -9.24 22.75 -10.60
C ASN A 47 -7.78 22.74 -10.16
N GLU A 48 -7.13 23.93 -10.14
CA GLU A 48 -5.74 24.09 -9.71
C GLU A 48 -5.49 23.63 -8.26
N ARG A 49 -6.53 23.59 -7.43
CA ARG A 49 -6.49 23.08 -6.05
C ARG A 49 -6.74 21.57 -5.96
N GLY A 50 -6.88 20.87 -7.10
CA GLY A 50 -7.16 19.45 -7.15
C GLY A 50 -8.61 19.05 -6.84
N GLN A 51 -9.51 19.99 -6.61
CA GLN A 51 -10.93 19.72 -6.36
C GLN A 51 -11.60 19.26 -7.66
N ILE A 52 -12.47 18.28 -7.57
CA ILE A 52 -13.28 17.82 -8.72
C ILE A 52 -14.30 18.90 -9.04
N VAL A 53 -14.18 19.50 -10.22
CA VAL A 53 -15.09 20.56 -10.70
C VAL A 53 -16.11 20.05 -11.72
N SER A 54 -15.85 18.89 -12.34
CA SER A 54 -16.85 18.22 -13.14
C SER A 54 -16.59 16.72 -13.21
N PHE A 55 -17.66 15.95 -13.27
CA PHE A 55 -17.64 14.53 -13.62
C PHE A 55 -17.99 14.44 -15.11
N PRO A 56 -17.25 13.62 -15.92
CA PRO A 56 -17.47 13.52 -17.37
C PRO A 56 -18.85 12.93 -17.74
N GLU A 57 -19.40 12.12 -16.89
CA GLU A 57 -20.76 11.61 -16.88
C GLU A 57 -21.27 11.76 -15.45
N ARG A 58 -22.58 11.85 -15.26
CA ARG A 58 -23.14 11.75 -13.90
C ARG A 58 -22.72 10.41 -13.33
N ILE A 59 -21.58 10.38 -12.57
CA ILE A 59 -21.27 9.22 -11.75
C ILE A 59 -22.42 9.16 -10.77
N ASN A 60 -23.34 8.25 -11.04
CA ASN A 60 -24.51 8.07 -10.19
C ASN A 60 -24.01 7.33 -8.95
N PHE A 61 -23.61 8.09 -7.93
CA PHE A 61 -23.23 7.50 -6.67
C PHE A 61 -24.49 6.93 -6.04
N PRO A 62 -24.52 5.61 -5.76
CA PRO A 62 -25.67 5.01 -5.10
C PRO A 62 -25.88 5.68 -3.73
N GLN A 63 -27.13 5.68 -3.25
CA GLN A 63 -27.44 6.20 -1.94
C GLN A 63 -26.67 5.40 -0.89
N GLN A 64 -25.71 6.05 -0.25
CA GLN A 64 -24.92 5.43 0.81
C GLN A 64 -25.66 5.54 2.14
N THR A 65 -25.97 4.42 2.74
CA THR A 65 -26.69 4.35 4.03
C THR A 65 -25.72 4.24 5.21
N ARG A 66 -24.47 3.89 4.97
CA ARG A 66 -23.39 3.80 5.96
C ARG A 66 -22.06 4.22 5.33
N PRO A 67 -21.07 4.62 6.13
CA PRO A 67 -19.75 4.92 5.59
C PRO A 67 -19.10 3.69 4.96
N LEU A 68 -18.29 3.94 3.94
CA LEU A 68 -17.32 2.97 3.46
C LEU A 68 -16.17 2.92 4.46
N LEU A 69 -15.87 1.74 4.98
CA LEU A 69 -14.80 1.54 5.95
C LEU A 69 -13.56 1.04 5.26
N VAL A 70 -12.51 1.84 5.31
CA VAL A 70 -11.20 1.57 4.66
C VAL A 70 -10.14 1.34 5.72
N LEU A 71 -9.34 0.29 5.54
CA LEU A 71 -8.27 -0.08 6.46
C LEU A 71 -6.95 -0.21 5.69
N THR A 72 -5.86 0.32 6.24
CA THR A 72 -4.49 -0.05 5.85
C THR A 72 -3.76 -0.69 7.01
N TYR A 73 -2.94 -1.71 6.72
CA TYR A 73 -2.22 -2.44 7.73
C TYR A 73 -0.95 -3.09 7.18
N ASN A 74 0.21 -2.61 7.58
CA ASN A 74 1.44 -3.37 7.41
C ASN A 74 1.41 -4.54 8.38
N ILE A 75 1.40 -5.76 7.87
CA ILE A 75 1.18 -6.96 8.68
C ILE A 75 2.47 -7.61 9.18
N SER A 76 3.65 -7.10 8.81
CA SER A 76 4.93 -7.74 9.13
C SER A 76 4.89 -9.25 8.87
N GLY A 77 4.53 -9.63 7.64
CA GLY A 77 4.17 -11.02 7.30
C GLY A 77 5.25 -12.04 7.64
N HIS A 78 6.53 -11.63 7.68
CA HIS A 78 7.66 -12.46 8.09
C HIS A 78 7.57 -12.94 9.56
N ASN A 79 6.80 -12.27 10.42
CA ASN A 79 6.58 -12.66 11.81
C ASN A 79 5.92 -14.04 11.93
N GLN A 80 5.29 -14.56 10.87
CA GLN A 80 4.79 -15.94 10.82
C GLN A 80 5.92 -16.98 11.03
N LEU A 81 7.17 -16.63 10.78
CA LEU A 81 8.31 -17.48 11.08
C LEU A 81 8.43 -17.77 12.58
N TYR A 82 8.08 -16.79 13.43
CA TYR A 82 8.20 -16.84 14.89
C TYR A 82 6.87 -17.17 15.57
N ASP A 83 5.75 -16.81 14.96
CA ASP A 83 4.38 -17.06 15.44
C ASP A 83 3.56 -17.70 14.32
N ALA A 84 3.37 -19.02 14.35
CA ALA A 84 2.60 -19.76 13.36
C ALA A 84 1.14 -19.26 13.22
N LYS A 85 0.59 -18.61 14.26
CA LYS A 85 -0.77 -18.05 14.26
C LYS A 85 -0.81 -16.57 13.87
N HIS A 86 0.31 -16.02 13.39
CA HIS A 86 0.40 -14.59 13.06
C HIS A 86 -0.70 -14.16 12.09
N ILE A 87 -0.86 -14.87 10.98
CA ILE A 87 -1.87 -14.55 9.96
C ILE A 87 -3.31 -14.77 10.47
N GLU A 88 -3.55 -15.77 11.31
CA GLU A 88 -4.85 -15.96 11.97
C GLU A 88 -5.22 -14.74 12.84
N LYS A 89 -4.25 -14.18 13.58
CA LYS A 89 -4.42 -12.98 14.40
C LYS A 89 -4.67 -11.74 13.54
N ILE A 90 -3.93 -11.56 12.43
CA ILE A 90 -4.18 -10.50 11.45
C ILE A 90 -5.63 -10.61 10.90
N ALA A 91 -6.03 -11.80 10.46
CA ALA A 91 -7.38 -12.03 9.96
C ALA A 91 -8.45 -11.79 11.02
N ALA A 92 -8.16 -12.08 12.30
CA ALA A 92 -9.07 -11.78 13.40
C ALA A 92 -9.29 -10.27 13.59
N VAL A 93 -8.23 -9.46 13.46
CA VAL A 93 -8.33 -7.99 13.46
C VAL A 93 -9.23 -7.53 12.30
N ILE A 94 -8.99 -8.01 11.08
CA ILE A 94 -9.79 -7.64 9.91
C ILE A 94 -11.27 -8.01 10.11
N ARG A 95 -11.56 -9.21 10.61
CA ARG A 95 -12.94 -9.64 10.89
C ARG A 95 -13.61 -8.83 11.98
N ALA A 96 -12.88 -8.41 13.00
CA ALA A 96 -13.43 -7.60 14.10
C ALA A 96 -13.78 -6.19 13.61
N VAL A 97 -12.95 -5.58 12.77
CA VAL A 97 -13.14 -4.25 12.19
C VAL A 97 -14.23 -4.27 11.11
N LYS A 98 -14.37 -5.36 10.35
CA LYS A 98 -15.31 -5.52 9.21
C LYS A 98 -15.16 -4.44 8.15
N PRO A 99 -13.94 -4.17 7.65
CA PRO A 99 -13.72 -3.15 6.63
C PRO A 99 -14.31 -3.57 5.28
N ASP A 100 -14.66 -2.57 4.48
CA ASP A 100 -15.11 -2.78 3.10
C ASP A 100 -13.94 -2.96 2.13
N ILE A 101 -12.83 -2.26 2.41
CA ILE A 101 -11.58 -2.28 1.64
C ILE A 101 -10.41 -2.34 2.62
N VAL A 102 -9.44 -3.21 2.33
CA VAL A 102 -8.22 -3.37 3.12
C VAL A 102 -7.01 -3.30 2.19
N GLY A 103 -6.07 -2.42 2.49
CA GLY A 103 -4.72 -2.45 1.92
C GLY A 103 -3.76 -3.08 2.92
N LEU A 104 -3.07 -4.14 2.51
CA LEU A 104 -2.06 -4.80 3.33
C LEU A 104 -0.68 -4.63 2.71
N GLN A 105 0.32 -4.45 3.57
CA GLN A 105 1.73 -4.39 3.21
C GLN A 105 2.47 -5.56 3.87
N GLU A 106 3.62 -5.92 3.31
CA GLU A 106 4.47 -7.02 3.77
C GLU A 106 3.81 -8.40 3.74
N VAL A 107 2.99 -8.64 2.73
CA VAL A 107 2.36 -9.93 2.51
C VAL A 107 3.33 -10.87 1.80
N HIS A 108 3.49 -12.08 2.32
CA HIS A 108 4.27 -13.14 1.69
C HIS A 108 3.37 -14.20 1.04
N ARG A 109 3.75 -14.60 -0.16
CA ARG A 109 3.13 -15.71 -0.86
C ARG A 109 4.19 -16.73 -1.23
N LYS A 110 4.26 -17.81 -0.48
CA LYS A 110 5.18 -18.93 -0.73
C LYS A 110 6.66 -18.54 -0.79
N THR A 111 7.10 -17.55 0.00
CA THR A 111 8.50 -17.21 0.14
C THR A 111 9.17 -18.11 1.19
N TRP A 112 10.50 -18.22 1.13
CA TRP A 112 11.24 -19.01 2.10
C TRP A 112 11.18 -18.40 3.52
N GLN A 113 11.07 -17.06 3.65
CA GLN A 113 10.95 -16.35 4.93
C GLN A 113 9.73 -16.80 5.74
N VAL A 114 8.67 -17.25 5.08
CA VAL A 114 7.48 -17.76 5.74
C VAL A 114 7.32 -19.28 5.53
N ARG A 115 8.44 -20.00 5.30
CA ARG A 115 8.45 -21.44 5.10
C ARG A 115 7.48 -21.90 4.01
N PHE A 116 7.39 -21.13 2.93
CA PHE A 116 6.52 -21.37 1.78
C PHE A 116 5.02 -21.36 2.08
N HIS A 117 4.58 -20.82 3.21
CA HIS A 117 3.15 -20.60 3.47
C HIS A 117 2.56 -19.59 2.45
N ASP A 118 1.32 -19.83 2.09
CA ASP A 118 0.57 -18.93 1.19
C ASP A 118 -0.36 -18.06 2.02
N GLN A 119 0.18 -16.94 2.54
CA GLN A 119 -0.56 -15.97 3.37
C GLN A 119 -1.77 -15.40 2.62
N VAL A 120 -1.68 -15.26 1.28
CA VAL A 120 -2.77 -14.76 0.45
C VAL A 120 -3.98 -15.68 0.53
N LYS A 121 -3.78 -16.99 0.31
CA LYS A 121 -4.86 -17.98 0.42
C LYS A 121 -5.41 -18.07 1.84
N GLU A 122 -4.53 -17.99 2.82
CA GLU A 122 -4.92 -18.07 4.23
C GLU A 122 -5.77 -16.87 4.63
N LEU A 123 -5.36 -15.64 4.29
CA LEU A 123 -6.15 -14.42 4.52
C LEU A 123 -7.50 -14.48 3.82
N GLN A 124 -7.54 -14.91 2.54
CA GLN A 124 -8.81 -15.07 1.82
C GLN A 124 -9.76 -16.03 2.53
N LYS A 125 -9.26 -17.20 2.91
CA LYS A 125 -10.04 -18.23 3.61
C LYS A 125 -10.57 -17.73 4.97
N LEU A 126 -9.72 -17.05 5.73
CA LEU A 126 -10.05 -16.61 7.09
C LEU A 126 -10.95 -15.38 7.14
N THR A 127 -10.85 -14.49 6.15
CA THR A 127 -11.65 -13.26 6.11
C THR A 127 -12.92 -13.38 5.28
N GLY A 128 -12.94 -14.29 4.29
CA GLY A 128 -14.02 -14.39 3.31
C GLY A 128 -14.06 -13.26 2.29
N LEU A 129 -13.08 -12.36 2.29
CA LEU A 129 -12.98 -11.23 1.36
C LEU A 129 -12.33 -11.66 0.03
N ASN A 130 -12.71 -11.00 -1.05
CA ASN A 130 -11.97 -11.11 -2.31
C ASN A 130 -10.58 -10.50 -2.13
N ILE A 131 -9.55 -11.14 -2.65
CA ILE A 131 -8.16 -10.70 -2.50
C ILE A 131 -7.44 -10.62 -3.84
N TYR A 132 -6.67 -9.55 -4.02
CA TYR A 132 -5.68 -9.43 -5.08
C TYR A 132 -4.30 -9.21 -4.44
N PHE A 133 -3.31 -10.00 -4.85
CA PHE A 133 -1.93 -9.90 -4.38
C PHE A 133 -1.04 -9.33 -5.47
N GLY A 134 -0.32 -8.25 -5.13
CA GLY A 134 0.63 -7.57 -6.00
C GLY A 134 2.06 -7.75 -5.48
N PRO A 135 2.85 -8.68 -6.05
CA PRO A 135 4.24 -8.83 -5.65
C PRO A 135 5.07 -7.62 -6.12
N SER A 136 5.84 -7.06 -5.20
CA SER A 136 6.90 -6.08 -5.50
C SER A 136 8.22 -6.80 -5.81
N LEU A 137 8.45 -7.92 -5.14
CA LEU A 137 9.65 -8.75 -5.28
C LEU A 137 9.25 -10.20 -5.50
N GLY A 138 9.82 -10.84 -6.55
CA GLY A 138 9.77 -12.28 -6.74
C GLY A 138 10.88 -12.95 -5.94
N GLU A 139 10.58 -14.02 -5.20
CA GLU A 139 11.54 -14.68 -4.35
C GLU A 139 11.30 -16.18 -4.28
N ALA A 140 12.29 -16.98 -4.72
CA ALA A 140 12.31 -18.45 -4.63
C ALA A 140 10.99 -19.14 -5.06
N GLY A 141 10.36 -18.67 -6.14
CA GLY A 141 9.07 -19.21 -6.65
C GLY A 141 7.83 -18.65 -5.96
N GLY A 142 8.01 -17.75 -5.00
CA GLY A 142 6.97 -16.99 -4.34
C GLY A 142 7.08 -15.49 -4.61
N GLY A 143 6.44 -14.67 -3.78
CA GLY A 143 6.49 -13.22 -3.87
C GLY A 143 6.25 -12.54 -2.53
N PHE A 144 6.85 -11.37 -2.40
CA PHE A 144 6.65 -10.43 -1.30
C PHE A 144 6.09 -9.13 -1.85
N GLY A 145 5.11 -8.53 -1.18
CA GLY A 145 4.50 -7.30 -1.67
C GLY A 145 3.23 -6.89 -0.93
N ASN A 146 2.32 -6.26 -1.67
CA ASN A 146 1.09 -5.71 -1.15
C ASN A 146 -0.12 -6.58 -1.50
N ALA A 147 -1.23 -6.39 -0.77
CA ALA A 147 -2.50 -7.00 -1.14
C ALA A 147 -3.67 -6.04 -0.93
N ILE A 148 -4.71 -6.22 -1.73
CA ILE A 148 -6.01 -5.59 -1.52
C ILE A 148 -7.01 -6.67 -1.18
N LEU A 149 -7.76 -6.46 -0.08
CA LEU A 149 -8.93 -7.27 0.23
C LEU A 149 -10.18 -6.40 0.17
N THR A 150 -11.28 -6.95 -0.32
CA THR A 150 -12.54 -6.23 -0.39
C THR A 150 -13.75 -7.18 -0.35
N ARG A 151 -14.87 -6.70 0.21
CA ARG A 151 -16.16 -7.37 0.03
C ARG A 151 -16.78 -7.13 -1.35
N GLY A 152 -16.27 -6.12 -2.08
CA GLY A 152 -16.66 -5.84 -3.46
C GLY A 152 -16.03 -6.78 -4.47
N SER A 153 -16.22 -6.53 -5.75
CA SER A 153 -15.61 -7.29 -6.84
C SER A 153 -14.56 -6.46 -7.57
N PHE A 154 -13.44 -7.08 -7.89
CA PHE A 154 -12.44 -6.47 -8.77
C PHE A 154 -12.97 -6.43 -10.21
N VAL A 155 -12.95 -5.25 -10.83
CA VAL A 155 -13.15 -5.07 -12.27
C VAL A 155 -11.83 -5.27 -13.00
N TYR A 156 -10.77 -4.66 -12.45
CA TYR A 156 -9.38 -4.98 -12.77
C TYR A 156 -8.49 -4.74 -11.55
N ALA A 157 -7.30 -5.32 -11.57
CA ALA A 157 -6.22 -4.98 -10.65
C ALA A 157 -4.87 -5.26 -11.33
N GLU A 158 -3.93 -4.34 -11.19
CA GLU A 158 -2.62 -4.40 -11.81
C GLU A 158 -1.55 -3.91 -10.82
N VAL A 159 -0.31 -4.35 -11.03
CA VAL A 159 0.85 -3.93 -10.26
C VAL A 159 1.75 -3.07 -11.13
N HIS A 160 2.09 -1.88 -10.63
CA HIS A 160 3.03 -0.99 -11.28
C HIS A 160 4.28 -0.83 -10.41
N PRO A 161 5.48 -1.07 -10.97
CA PRO A 161 6.73 -0.85 -10.24
C PRO A 161 6.90 0.65 -9.95
N LEU A 162 7.46 0.95 -8.78
CA LEU A 162 7.89 2.31 -8.43
C LEU A 162 9.41 2.42 -8.55
N PRO A 163 9.94 3.61 -8.89
CA PRO A 163 11.39 3.84 -8.97
C PRO A 163 12.00 3.83 -7.58
N SER A 164 12.46 2.66 -7.12
CA SER A 164 12.97 2.46 -5.78
C SER A 164 14.44 2.05 -5.76
N PHE A 165 15.14 2.37 -4.68
CA PHE A 165 16.52 1.94 -4.44
C PHE A 165 16.56 0.86 -3.36
N GLY A 166 17.25 -0.24 -3.65
CA GLY A 166 17.46 -1.35 -2.73
C GLY A 166 16.41 -2.42 -2.87
N GLU A 167 15.29 -2.33 -2.17
CA GLU A 167 14.20 -3.28 -2.28
C GLU A 167 13.17 -2.78 -3.29
N PRO A 168 12.74 -3.62 -4.26
CA PRO A 168 11.72 -3.22 -5.23
C PRO A 168 10.41 -2.82 -4.55
N ARG A 169 9.86 -1.68 -4.97
CA ARG A 169 8.57 -1.16 -4.50
C ARG A 169 7.57 -1.11 -5.65
N SER A 170 6.30 -1.17 -5.28
CA SER A 170 5.21 -1.14 -6.25
C SER A 170 3.97 -0.51 -5.68
N VAL A 171 3.09 -0.08 -6.58
CA VAL A 171 1.71 0.25 -6.27
C VAL A 171 0.77 -0.75 -6.95
N ILE A 172 -0.22 -1.25 -6.22
CA ILE A 172 -1.36 -1.93 -6.82
C ILE A 172 -2.36 -0.85 -7.23
N GLU A 173 -2.77 -0.85 -8.48
CA GLU A 173 -3.89 -0.08 -8.98
C GLU A 173 -5.06 -1.03 -9.21
N SER A 174 -6.23 -0.73 -8.69
CA SER A 174 -7.44 -1.53 -8.89
C SER A 174 -8.67 -0.67 -9.11
N LEU A 175 -9.63 -1.20 -9.83
CA LEU A 175 -10.99 -0.71 -9.91
C LEU A 175 -11.92 -1.72 -9.25
N ILE A 176 -12.59 -1.29 -8.20
CA ILE A 176 -13.47 -2.13 -7.39
C ILE A 176 -14.91 -1.66 -7.58
N ARG A 177 -15.81 -2.63 -7.79
CA ARG A 177 -17.26 -2.39 -7.72
C ARG A 177 -17.75 -2.79 -6.35
N ILE A 178 -18.37 -1.85 -5.62
CA ILE A 178 -18.92 -2.07 -4.29
C ILE A 178 -20.20 -1.26 -4.10
N ASP A 179 -21.29 -1.91 -3.69
CA ASP A 179 -22.61 -1.29 -3.52
C ASP A 179 -23.09 -0.50 -4.77
N GLY A 180 -22.74 -0.98 -5.96
CA GLY A 180 -23.05 -0.32 -7.24
C GLY A 180 -22.10 0.82 -7.62
N ALA A 181 -21.21 1.25 -6.74
CA ALA A 181 -20.21 2.27 -7.03
C ALA A 181 -18.93 1.68 -7.62
N MET A 182 -18.24 2.49 -8.42
CA MET A 182 -16.92 2.19 -8.97
C MET A 182 -15.87 3.05 -8.26
N ILE A 183 -14.87 2.41 -7.69
CA ILE A 183 -13.86 3.06 -6.85
C ILE A 183 -12.48 2.63 -7.32
N ASN A 184 -11.59 3.58 -7.62
CA ASN A 184 -10.18 3.27 -7.77
C ASN A 184 -9.51 3.13 -6.38
N VAL A 185 -8.81 2.03 -6.19
CA VAL A 185 -8.05 1.79 -4.95
C VAL A 185 -6.60 1.53 -5.29
N TYR A 186 -5.73 2.29 -4.62
CA TYR A 186 -4.29 2.16 -4.73
C TYR A 186 -3.72 1.69 -3.41
N VAL A 187 -2.82 0.69 -3.45
CA VAL A 187 -2.10 0.20 -2.26
C VAL A 187 -0.61 0.20 -2.53
N THR A 188 0.14 0.83 -1.65
CA THR A 188 1.59 0.93 -1.77
C THR A 188 2.31 0.62 -0.47
N HIS A 189 3.60 0.33 -0.57
CA HIS A 189 4.56 0.31 0.52
C HIS A 189 5.85 0.94 -0.02
N LEU A 190 6.19 2.11 0.49
CA LEU A 190 7.35 2.86 0.02
C LEU A 190 8.65 2.38 0.68
N THR A 191 9.77 2.81 0.12
CA THR A 191 11.10 2.47 0.63
C THR A 191 11.20 2.79 2.13
N SER A 192 11.68 1.81 2.89
CA SER A 192 11.79 1.86 4.35
C SER A 192 12.63 3.05 4.83
N TRP A 193 12.46 3.41 6.10
CA TRP A 193 13.03 4.58 6.75
C TRP A 193 14.56 4.66 6.65
N GLY A 194 15.12 5.90 6.66
CA GLY A 194 16.54 6.23 6.65
C GLY A 194 16.82 7.48 5.82
N HIS A 195 17.73 8.35 6.29
CA HIS A 195 18.05 9.63 5.64
C HIS A 195 18.49 9.48 4.17
N PHE A 196 19.23 8.43 3.83
CA PHE A 196 19.65 8.15 2.46
C PHE A 196 18.50 7.67 1.56
N LYS A 197 17.35 7.31 2.12
CA LYS A 197 16.19 6.76 1.41
C LYS A 197 15.07 7.78 1.19
N SER A 198 15.17 8.97 1.76
CA SER A 198 14.20 10.06 1.54
C SER A 198 14.07 10.43 0.06
N ARG A 199 15.19 10.47 -0.68
CA ARG A 199 15.19 10.71 -2.13
C ARG A 199 14.45 9.60 -2.88
N SER A 200 14.64 8.34 -2.51
CA SER A 200 13.92 7.22 -3.11
C SER A 200 12.42 7.37 -2.91
N ARG A 201 11.99 7.66 -1.66
CA ARG A 201 10.58 7.90 -1.37
C ARG A 201 10.01 9.09 -2.13
N ASP A 202 10.77 10.17 -2.32
CA ASP A 202 10.31 11.32 -3.10
C ASP A 202 10.08 10.94 -4.57
N GLU A 203 10.99 10.19 -5.19
CA GLU A 203 10.84 9.69 -6.56
C GLU A 203 9.65 8.71 -6.69
N GLU A 204 9.46 7.82 -5.71
CA GLU A 204 8.32 6.92 -5.61
C GLU A 204 6.99 7.69 -5.50
N LEU A 205 6.95 8.73 -4.65
CA LEU A 205 5.77 9.58 -4.45
C LEU A 205 5.43 10.42 -5.68
N VAL A 206 6.44 10.95 -6.38
CA VAL A 206 6.24 11.64 -7.66
C VAL A 206 5.62 10.69 -8.69
N CYS A 207 6.09 9.45 -8.75
CA CYS A 207 5.52 8.45 -9.63
C CYS A 207 4.08 8.08 -9.22
N LEU A 208 3.87 7.85 -7.94
CA LEU A 208 2.55 7.54 -7.38
C LEU A 208 1.53 8.65 -7.68
N ALA A 209 1.95 9.93 -7.55
CA ALA A 209 1.10 11.07 -7.91
C ALA A 209 0.69 11.04 -9.39
N LYS A 210 1.57 10.60 -10.30
CA LYS A 210 1.21 10.44 -11.72
C LYS A 210 0.16 9.35 -11.92
N HIS A 211 0.26 8.21 -11.19
CA HIS A 211 -0.75 7.14 -11.26
C HIS A 211 -2.11 7.60 -10.76
N VAL A 212 -2.20 8.16 -9.56
CA VAL A 212 -3.49 8.56 -8.99
C VAL A 212 -4.16 9.70 -9.76
N ARG A 213 -3.39 10.57 -10.43
CA ARG A 213 -3.92 11.66 -11.27
C ARG A 213 -4.59 11.16 -12.54
N THR A 214 -4.32 9.94 -13.00
CA THR A 214 -5.00 9.32 -14.14
C THR A 214 -6.27 8.56 -13.75
N SER A 215 -6.62 8.56 -12.47
CA SER A 215 -7.84 7.90 -11.98
C SER A 215 -9.09 8.48 -12.61
N ARG A 216 -9.95 7.59 -13.09
CA ARG A 216 -11.25 7.94 -13.74
C ARG A 216 -12.37 8.05 -12.73
N TYR A 217 -12.25 7.39 -11.62
CA TYR A 217 -13.23 7.32 -10.55
C TYR A 217 -12.65 7.93 -9.28
N PRO A 218 -13.48 8.32 -8.33
CA PRO A 218 -12.99 8.71 -7.01
C PRO A 218 -12.06 7.64 -6.47
N TYR A 219 -10.91 8.07 -5.97
CA TYR A 219 -9.91 7.12 -5.53
C TYR A 219 -9.61 7.20 -4.04
N ILE A 220 -9.11 6.09 -3.56
CA ILE A 220 -8.58 5.90 -2.23
C ILE A 220 -7.17 5.34 -2.39
N LEU A 221 -6.20 5.95 -1.72
CA LEU A 221 -4.82 5.49 -1.70
C LEU A 221 -4.44 5.17 -0.26
N VAL A 222 -3.97 3.95 -0.04
CA VAL A 222 -3.58 3.49 1.29
C VAL A 222 -2.20 2.86 1.28
N GLY A 223 -1.52 2.87 2.43
CA GLY A 223 -0.25 2.17 2.54
C GLY A 223 0.63 2.65 3.67
N ASP A 224 1.77 1.96 3.76
CA ASP A 224 2.91 2.37 4.56
C ASP A 224 3.82 3.25 3.71
N PHE A 225 3.89 4.53 4.05
CA PHE A 225 4.68 5.53 3.33
C PHE A 225 6.10 5.67 3.90
N ASN A 226 6.39 5.01 5.02
CA ASN A 226 7.69 5.06 5.70
C ASN A 226 8.21 6.49 5.93
N ALA A 227 7.32 7.46 6.06
CA ALA A 227 7.61 8.88 6.23
C ALA A 227 6.54 9.55 7.10
N PRO A 228 6.91 10.32 8.13
CA PRO A 228 5.93 11.01 8.97
C PRO A 228 5.29 12.22 8.25
N PRO A 229 4.12 12.71 8.71
CA PRO A 229 3.38 13.79 8.06
C PRO A 229 4.19 15.09 7.86
N GLY A 230 5.13 15.37 8.76
CA GLY A 230 5.98 16.55 8.72
C GLY A 230 7.19 16.44 7.78
N SER A 231 7.45 15.26 7.19
CA SER A 231 8.60 15.07 6.31
C SER A 231 8.48 15.83 5.00
N SER A 232 9.62 16.18 4.41
CA SER A 232 9.68 16.94 3.15
C SER A 232 8.98 16.22 2.00
N GLU A 233 9.15 14.89 1.93
CA GLU A 233 8.57 14.04 0.91
C GLU A 233 7.03 13.95 1.02
N ILE A 234 6.46 13.85 2.22
CA ILE A 234 5.01 13.88 2.40
C ILE A 234 4.45 15.27 2.09
N GLN A 235 5.14 16.34 2.49
CA GLN A 235 4.74 17.71 2.14
C GLN A 235 4.84 17.97 0.62
N HIS A 236 5.83 17.37 -0.06
CA HIS A 236 5.92 17.41 -1.52
C HIS A 236 4.75 16.65 -2.15
N PHE A 237 4.47 15.43 -1.70
CA PHE A 237 3.35 14.62 -2.21
C PHE A 237 2.00 15.31 -2.04
N ARG A 238 1.75 15.99 -0.91
CA ARG A 238 0.54 16.80 -0.70
C ARG A 238 0.32 17.86 -1.79
N ARG A 239 1.39 18.46 -2.28
CA ARG A 239 1.29 19.45 -3.39
C ARG A 239 1.02 18.80 -4.74
N LEU A 240 1.51 17.58 -4.94
CA LEU A 240 1.34 16.85 -6.19
C LEU A 240 0.04 16.06 -6.26
N ASN A 241 -0.46 15.60 -5.11
CA ASN A 241 -1.58 14.70 -5.00
C ASN A 241 -2.88 15.46 -4.67
N PRO A 242 -3.89 15.42 -5.56
CA PRO A 242 -5.19 16.07 -5.31
C PRO A 242 -6.06 15.20 -4.39
N ALA A 243 -5.59 14.95 -3.17
CA ALA A 243 -6.29 14.17 -2.15
C ALA A 243 -6.02 14.74 -0.77
N GLN A 244 -6.90 14.41 0.16
CA GLN A 244 -6.77 14.73 1.58
C GLN A 244 -6.28 13.53 2.36
N ILE A 245 -5.46 13.76 3.39
CA ILE A 245 -5.14 12.74 4.38
C ILE A 245 -6.37 12.54 5.26
N CYS A 246 -6.81 11.28 5.39
CA CYS A 246 -7.86 10.96 6.33
C CYS A 246 -7.32 11.04 7.77
N GLY A 247 -7.74 12.07 8.49
CA GLY A 247 -7.29 12.37 9.86
C GLY A 247 -5.85 12.88 9.91
N GLU A 248 -5.67 14.16 10.14
CA GLU A 248 -4.34 14.79 10.25
C GLU A 248 -3.60 14.31 11.52
N GLU A 249 -4.31 14.23 12.65
CA GLU A 249 -3.76 13.92 13.97
C GLU A 249 -4.44 12.68 14.58
N ILE A 250 -4.17 11.49 14.00
CA ILE A 250 -4.79 10.24 14.43
C ILE A 250 -3.89 9.38 15.34
N GLY A 251 -2.70 9.87 15.65
CA GLY A 251 -1.75 9.18 16.51
C GLY A 251 -0.72 8.34 15.75
N VAL A 252 0.05 7.58 16.52
CA VAL A 252 1.20 6.79 16.07
C VAL A 252 0.73 5.47 15.46
N SER A 253 1.17 5.15 14.24
CA SER A 253 0.88 3.88 13.58
C SER A 253 2.02 2.87 13.71
N HIS A 254 3.25 3.32 13.94
CA HIS A 254 4.41 2.46 14.20
C HIS A 254 4.97 2.74 15.60
N PRO A 255 4.52 2.02 16.64
CA PRO A 255 4.81 2.35 18.04
C PRO A 255 6.30 2.27 18.41
N LEU A 256 7.07 1.36 17.82
CA LEU A 256 8.50 1.24 18.11
C LEU A 256 9.29 2.46 17.64
N MET A 257 8.87 3.10 16.54
CA MET A 257 9.48 4.34 16.03
C MET A 257 8.84 5.59 16.63
N ASN A 258 7.70 5.44 17.31
CA ASN A 258 6.86 6.53 17.79
C ASN A 258 6.45 7.49 16.65
N GLU A 259 6.15 6.93 15.46
CA GLU A 259 5.85 7.69 14.25
C GLU A 259 4.52 7.26 13.63
N ARG A 260 3.89 8.20 12.93
CA ARG A 260 2.81 7.90 11.99
C ARG A 260 3.39 7.79 10.59
N ILE A 261 3.36 6.60 10.02
CA ILE A 261 3.88 6.33 8.68
C ILE A 261 2.88 5.61 7.77
N ASP A 262 1.75 5.17 8.32
CA ASP A 262 0.66 4.55 7.58
C ASP A 262 -0.46 5.56 7.31
N TYR A 263 -0.98 5.56 6.08
CA TYR A 263 -1.94 6.57 5.62
C TYR A 263 -3.12 5.98 4.88
N VAL A 264 -4.26 6.63 5.05
CA VAL A 264 -5.38 6.60 4.13
C VAL A 264 -5.51 8.00 3.51
N TRP A 265 -5.43 8.07 2.19
CA TRP A 265 -5.68 9.26 1.39
C TRP A 265 -6.97 9.07 0.62
N ALA A 266 -7.81 10.08 0.60
CA ALA A 266 -9.05 10.09 -0.16
C ALA A 266 -9.10 11.33 -1.04
N ASP A 267 -9.49 11.19 -2.30
CA ASP A 267 -9.66 12.35 -3.16
C ASP A 267 -10.91 13.16 -2.73
N TYR A 268 -11.12 14.32 -3.36
CA TYR A 268 -12.22 15.21 -3.01
C TYR A 268 -13.61 14.70 -3.42
N GLY A 269 -13.69 13.52 -4.04
CA GLY A 269 -14.94 12.79 -4.22
C GLY A 269 -15.47 12.14 -2.94
N TRP A 270 -14.67 12.21 -1.86
CA TRP A 270 -14.99 11.64 -0.57
C TRP A 270 -15.10 12.70 0.53
N GLU A 271 -16.10 12.56 1.38
CA GLU A 271 -16.20 13.21 2.68
C GLU A 271 -15.56 12.26 3.72
N VAL A 272 -14.53 12.72 4.41
CA VAL A 272 -13.89 11.97 5.50
C VAL A 272 -14.69 12.20 6.78
N ARG A 273 -15.41 11.18 7.24
CA ARG A 273 -16.20 11.23 8.46
C ARG A 273 -15.34 11.11 9.71
N SER A 274 -14.47 10.12 9.71
CA SER A 274 -13.53 9.86 10.80
C SER A 274 -12.31 9.09 10.29
N ALA A 275 -11.21 9.20 11.04
CA ALA A 275 -10.07 8.30 10.88
C ALA A 275 -9.42 8.10 12.25
N ARG A 276 -8.80 6.93 12.46
CA ARG A 276 -8.08 6.61 13.69
C ARG A 276 -7.08 5.48 13.50
N VAL A 277 -6.09 5.45 14.35
CA VAL A 277 -5.21 4.30 14.56
C VAL A 277 -5.87 3.34 15.55
N LEU A 278 -5.79 2.05 15.28
CA LEU A 278 -6.27 1.01 16.20
C LEU A 278 -5.07 0.34 16.86
N PRO A 279 -4.80 0.56 18.16
CA PRO A 279 -3.64 -0.03 18.84
C PRO A 279 -3.87 -1.52 19.16
N ILE A 280 -4.06 -2.33 18.11
CA ILE A 280 -4.36 -3.77 18.19
C ILE A 280 -3.58 -4.54 17.13
N GLY A 281 -3.39 -5.82 17.37
CA GLY A 281 -2.80 -6.76 16.40
C GLY A 281 -1.39 -7.22 16.76
N PRO A 282 -0.89 -8.22 16.03
CA PRO A 282 0.40 -8.84 16.28
C PRO A 282 1.57 -8.21 15.51
N SER A 283 1.31 -7.19 14.68
CA SER A 283 2.34 -6.48 13.90
C SER A 283 3.03 -5.41 14.75
N ASP A 284 4.20 -4.98 14.32
CA ASP A 284 4.89 -3.78 14.81
C ASP A 284 4.25 -2.47 14.29
N HIS A 285 3.31 -2.57 13.37
CA HIS A 285 2.40 -1.49 12.99
C HIS A 285 1.01 -1.68 13.60
N TYR A 286 0.31 -0.57 13.79
CA TYR A 286 -1.11 -0.55 14.11
C TYR A 286 -1.95 -0.25 12.86
N PRO A 287 -3.10 -0.93 12.67
CA PRO A 287 -4.01 -0.60 11.58
C PRO A 287 -4.48 0.84 11.64
N VAL A 288 -4.57 1.49 10.49
CA VAL A 288 -5.23 2.79 10.32
C VAL A 288 -6.54 2.57 9.59
N ILE A 289 -7.63 3.13 10.13
CA ILE A 289 -8.94 3.05 9.51
C ILE A 289 -9.50 4.43 9.22
N ALA A 290 -10.32 4.54 8.15
CA ALA A 290 -11.09 5.73 7.81
C ALA A 290 -12.52 5.36 7.42
N GLU A 291 -13.46 6.24 7.78
CA GLU A 291 -14.86 6.18 7.41
C GLU A 291 -15.13 7.25 6.36
N LEU A 292 -15.58 6.82 5.19
CA LEU A 292 -15.74 7.68 4.02
C LEU A 292 -17.18 7.68 3.52
N PHE A 293 -17.71 8.86 3.21
CA PHE A 293 -18.95 9.02 2.46
C PHE A 293 -18.68 9.63 1.09
N TRP A 294 -19.58 9.38 0.13
CA TRP A 294 -19.56 10.11 -1.13
C TRP A 294 -19.77 11.59 -0.86
N ASN A 295 -18.86 12.41 -1.37
CA ASN A 295 -19.10 13.85 -1.40
C ASN A 295 -20.17 14.14 -2.46
N ARG A 296 -21.35 14.57 -2.04
CA ARG A 296 -22.48 14.86 -2.90
C ARG A 296 -22.51 16.29 -3.43
N GLY A 297 -21.38 17.06 -3.19
CA GLY A 297 -21.11 18.41 -3.71
C GLY A 297 -22.32 19.33 -3.74
#